data_971d76b1434580c9748d4caef5b399e6
#
_entry.id   971d76b1434580c9748d4caef5b399e6
#
_cell.length_a   1.000
_cell.length_b   1.000
_cell.length_c   1.000
_cell.angle_alpha   90.00
_cell.angle_beta   90.00
_cell.angle_gamma   90.00
#
_symmetry.space_group_name_H-M   'P 1'
#
loop_
_entity.id
_entity.type
_entity.pdbx_description
1 polymer ?
#
loop_
_entity_poly.entity_id
_entity_poly.type
_entity_poly.pdbx_seq_one_letter_code
_entity_poly.pdbx_strand_id
1 'polypeptide(L)'
;IKAFEYMREKIEEDVKKAKSELRSVIEGENYDSLSEREQVVINERIEAMQSTLNKELDTQVEGSRMYNLSRNCIYGTDANPRMARTSKMNMIMHGDGHGGVHHHDGLLNVNGIFEERFDVILTNPPFGARIDKSQKITEADKFTDEALIAKYKEKYGEAYEKALKQVNDNIGKSLLSLYDVGSMSGLTEVLFMERCLRLLKKGGRMG
;
A
#
# COMPACT_ATOMS: atom_id res chain seq x y z
N ILE A 1 9.34 -6.84 0.04
CA ILE A 1 9.05 -8.20 -0.44
C ILE A 1 8.40 -9.02 0.67
N LYS A 2 9.05 -9.26 1.82
CA LYS A 2 8.52 -10.11 2.89
C LYS A 2 7.11 -9.73 3.37
N ALA A 3 6.81 -8.44 3.51
CA ALA A 3 5.47 -7.98 3.85
C ALA A 3 4.44 -8.34 2.77
N PHE A 4 4.81 -8.21 1.49
CA PHE A 4 3.95 -8.59 0.37
C PHE A 4 3.67 -10.10 0.36
N GLU A 5 4.72 -10.93 0.47
CA GLU A 5 4.61 -12.39 0.53
C GLU A 5 3.71 -12.82 1.69
N TYR A 6 3.92 -12.27 2.88
CA TYR A 6 3.11 -12.56 4.06
C TYR A 6 1.63 -12.23 3.86
N MET A 7 1.32 -11.05 3.30
CA MET A 7 -0.07 -10.67 3.04
C MET A 7 -0.71 -11.56 1.97
N ARG A 8 0.04 -11.95 0.93
CA ARG A 8 -0.41 -12.90 -0.09
C ARG A 8 -0.75 -14.26 0.52
N GLU A 9 0.16 -14.83 1.31
CA GLU A 9 -0.06 -16.10 2.00
C GLU A 9 -1.31 -16.04 2.89
N LYS A 10 -1.51 -14.93 3.61
CA LYS A 10 -2.72 -14.75 4.44
C LYS A 10 -4.00 -14.70 3.62
N ILE A 11 -4.01 -14.05 2.46
CA ILE A 11 -5.17 -14.07 1.57
C ILE A 11 -5.48 -15.49 1.08
N GLU A 12 -4.45 -16.24 0.68
CA GLU A 12 -4.58 -17.61 0.22
C GLU A 12 -5.09 -18.55 1.33
N GLU A 13 -4.55 -18.43 2.55
CA GLU A 13 -5.00 -19.17 3.73
C GLU A 13 -6.46 -18.86 4.06
N ASP A 14 -6.85 -17.58 4.09
CA ASP A 14 -8.21 -17.14 4.39
C ASP A 14 -9.22 -17.70 3.38
N VAL A 15 -8.90 -17.62 2.06
CA VAL A 15 -9.76 -18.16 1.01
C VAL A 15 -9.87 -19.69 1.14
N LYS A 16 -8.78 -20.37 1.42
CA LYS A 16 -8.78 -21.83 1.63
C LYS A 16 -9.66 -22.21 2.83
N LYS A 17 -9.53 -21.50 3.95
CA LYS A 17 -10.35 -21.69 5.14
C LYS A 17 -11.82 -21.44 4.85
N ALA A 18 -12.15 -20.32 4.19
CA ALA A 18 -13.52 -19.99 3.83
C ALA A 18 -14.17 -21.05 2.92
N LYS A 19 -13.43 -21.65 1.98
CA LYS A 19 -13.91 -22.76 1.14
C LYS A 19 -14.20 -24.02 1.95
N SER A 20 -13.33 -24.34 2.90
CA SER A 20 -13.52 -25.51 3.79
C SER A 20 -14.75 -25.34 4.68
N GLU A 21 -14.90 -24.17 5.30
CA GLU A 21 -16.05 -23.84 6.15
C GLU A 21 -17.35 -23.83 5.34
N LEU A 22 -17.35 -23.22 4.16
CA LEU A 22 -18.49 -23.19 3.24
C LEU A 22 -18.94 -24.61 2.88
N ARG A 23 -18.02 -25.49 2.56
CA ARG A 23 -18.30 -26.87 2.22
C ARG A 23 -18.97 -27.58 3.39
N SER A 24 -18.37 -27.51 4.57
CA SER A 24 -18.87 -28.12 5.80
C SER A 24 -20.29 -27.63 6.17
N VAL A 25 -20.57 -26.33 5.98
CA VAL A 25 -21.89 -25.74 6.26
C VAL A 25 -22.95 -26.19 5.26
N ILE A 26 -22.61 -26.31 3.99
CA ILE A 26 -23.59 -26.65 2.93
C ILE A 26 -23.85 -28.15 2.89
N GLU A 27 -22.84 -29.00 3.08
CA GLU A 27 -23.00 -30.45 3.16
C GLU A 27 -23.86 -30.84 4.37
N GLY A 28 -23.65 -30.20 5.53
CA GLY A 28 -24.36 -30.51 6.76
C GLY A 28 -24.08 -31.93 7.27
N GLU A 29 -24.74 -32.31 8.39
CA GLU A 29 -24.53 -33.62 9.01
C GLU A 29 -25.17 -34.79 8.24
N ASN A 30 -26.14 -34.51 7.38
CA ASN A 30 -26.93 -35.55 6.69
C ASN A 30 -26.55 -35.71 5.18
N TYR A 31 -25.45 -35.14 4.73
CA TYR A 31 -25.08 -35.16 3.30
C TYR A 31 -24.96 -36.58 2.75
N ASP A 32 -24.34 -37.49 3.50
CA ASP A 32 -24.14 -38.90 3.09
C ASP A 32 -25.46 -39.72 3.01
N SER A 33 -26.52 -39.20 3.65
CA SER A 33 -27.84 -39.85 3.63
C SER A 33 -28.76 -39.35 2.51
N LEU A 34 -28.34 -38.36 1.75
CA LEU A 34 -29.09 -37.77 0.65
C LEU A 34 -29.04 -38.64 -0.61
N SER A 35 -30.06 -38.52 -1.45
CA SER A 35 -30.04 -39.15 -2.76
C SER A 35 -28.95 -38.58 -3.67
N GLU A 36 -28.48 -39.35 -4.65
CA GLU A 36 -27.46 -38.88 -5.61
C GLU A 36 -27.87 -37.56 -6.33
N ARG A 37 -29.14 -37.36 -6.60
CA ARG A 37 -29.64 -36.13 -7.24
C ARG A 37 -29.51 -34.92 -6.31
N GLU A 38 -29.82 -35.09 -5.04
CA GLU A 38 -29.70 -34.01 -4.03
C GLU A 38 -28.22 -33.67 -3.77
N GLN A 39 -27.36 -34.69 -3.72
CA GLN A 39 -25.91 -34.48 -3.58
C GLN A 39 -25.32 -33.71 -4.79
N VAL A 40 -25.78 -33.99 -6.00
CA VAL A 40 -25.36 -33.27 -7.22
C VAL A 40 -25.73 -31.79 -7.10
N VAL A 41 -26.97 -31.47 -6.71
CA VAL A 41 -27.42 -30.06 -6.56
C VAL A 41 -26.60 -29.33 -5.49
N ILE A 42 -26.30 -29.99 -4.38
CA ILE A 42 -25.46 -29.43 -3.32
C ILE A 42 -24.03 -29.17 -3.81
N ASN A 43 -23.46 -30.14 -4.54
CA ASN A 43 -22.10 -29.98 -5.08
C ASN A 43 -22.01 -28.84 -6.10
N GLU A 44 -22.97 -28.73 -7.00
CA GLU A 44 -23.05 -27.59 -7.95
C GLU A 44 -23.10 -26.24 -7.22
N ARG A 45 -23.87 -26.17 -6.14
CA ARG A 45 -23.93 -24.97 -5.31
C ARG A 45 -22.59 -24.67 -4.62
N ILE A 46 -21.94 -25.68 -4.09
CA ILE A 46 -20.60 -25.55 -3.48
C ILE A 46 -19.61 -25.04 -4.51
N GLU A 47 -19.57 -25.64 -5.70
CA GLU A 47 -18.66 -25.24 -6.78
C GLU A 47 -18.89 -23.78 -7.21
N ALA A 48 -20.14 -23.36 -7.39
CA ALA A 48 -20.49 -22.00 -7.74
C ALA A 48 -19.99 -20.97 -6.69
N MET A 49 -20.20 -21.29 -5.41
CA MET A 49 -19.74 -20.42 -4.32
C MET A 49 -18.21 -20.44 -4.17
N GLN A 50 -17.56 -21.58 -4.33
CA GLN A 50 -16.11 -21.68 -4.35
C GLN A 50 -15.49 -20.94 -5.54
N SER A 51 -16.13 -20.96 -6.70
CA SER A 51 -15.72 -20.15 -7.85
C SER A 51 -15.75 -18.66 -7.54
N THR A 52 -16.74 -18.21 -6.78
CA THR A 52 -16.79 -16.82 -6.33
C THR A 52 -15.65 -16.48 -5.38
N LEU A 53 -15.33 -17.37 -4.41
CA LEU A 53 -14.17 -17.19 -3.53
C LEU A 53 -12.84 -17.21 -4.30
N ASN A 54 -12.73 -17.96 -5.40
CA ASN A 54 -11.54 -17.96 -6.24
C ASN A 54 -11.26 -16.59 -6.87
N LYS A 55 -12.27 -15.79 -7.14
CA LYS A 55 -12.09 -14.43 -7.67
C LYS A 55 -11.29 -13.53 -6.74
N GLU A 56 -11.33 -13.80 -5.43
CA GLU A 56 -10.50 -13.07 -4.46
C GLU A 56 -9.00 -13.27 -4.65
N LEU A 57 -8.61 -14.37 -5.31
CA LEU A 57 -7.21 -14.70 -5.64
C LEU A 57 -6.77 -14.19 -7.01
N ASP A 58 -7.68 -13.63 -7.79
CA ASP A 58 -7.38 -13.17 -9.15
C ASP A 58 -6.87 -11.73 -9.14
N THR A 59 -5.65 -11.52 -9.64
CA THR A 59 -5.02 -10.20 -9.77
C THR A 59 -5.59 -9.33 -10.87
N GLN A 60 -6.47 -9.87 -11.72
CA GLN A 60 -7.12 -9.14 -12.82
C GLN A 60 -8.53 -8.68 -12.46
N VAL A 61 -9.15 -9.28 -11.45
CA VAL A 61 -10.49 -8.90 -10.99
C VAL A 61 -10.40 -7.68 -10.11
N GLU A 62 -10.84 -6.55 -10.63
CA GLU A 62 -10.84 -5.28 -9.90
C GLU A 62 -11.67 -5.41 -8.61
N GLY A 63 -11.10 -4.93 -7.50
CA GLY A 63 -11.70 -5.01 -6.18
C GLY A 63 -11.41 -6.30 -5.42
N SER A 64 -10.90 -7.36 -6.06
CA SER A 64 -10.47 -8.57 -5.34
C SER A 64 -9.35 -8.27 -4.33
N ARG A 65 -9.20 -9.14 -3.33
CA ARG A 65 -8.15 -8.98 -2.31
C ARG A 65 -6.76 -9.03 -2.94
N MET A 66 -6.54 -9.96 -3.89
CA MET A 66 -5.25 -10.11 -4.57
C MET A 66 -4.96 -8.93 -5.51
N TYR A 67 -5.96 -8.41 -6.22
CA TYR A 67 -5.85 -7.18 -7.01
C TYR A 67 -5.44 -6.00 -6.14
N ASN A 68 -6.12 -5.82 -5.01
CA ASN A 68 -5.81 -4.73 -4.08
C ASN A 68 -4.42 -4.87 -3.47
N LEU A 69 -4.01 -6.08 -3.08
CA LEU A 69 -2.66 -6.34 -2.61
C LEU A 69 -1.62 -5.95 -3.67
N SER A 70 -1.80 -6.40 -4.90
CA SER A 70 -0.84 -6.18 -5.99
C SER A 70 -0.77 -4.74 -6.51
N ARG A 71 -1.76 -3.89 -6.22
CA ARG A 71 -1.86 -2.55 -6.82
C ARG A 71 -2.00 -1.40 -5.84
N ASN A 72 -2.49 -1.67 -4.62
CA ASN A 72 -2.98 -0.61 -3.73
C ASN A 72 -2.42 -0.68 -2.30
N CYS A 73 -1.66 -1.71 -1.94
CA CYS A 73 -1.28 -1.93 -0.55
C CYS A 73 0.14 -1.50 -0.20
N ILE A 74 1.11 -1.67 -1.09
CA ILE A 74 2.52 -1.41 -0.76
C ILE A 74 3.05 -0.20 -1.50
N TYR A 75 3.62 0.71 -0.73
CA TYR A 75 4.21 1.94 -1.20
C TYR A 75 5.55 2.18 -0.54
N GLY A 76 6.45 2.85 -1.24
CA GLY A 76 7.75 3.22 -0.72
C GLY A 76 8.44 4.27 -1.57
N THR A 77 9.42 4.93 -0.97
CA THR A 77 10.31 5.87 -1.64
C THR A 77 11.76 5.51 -1.38
N ASP A 78 12.61 5.81 -2.33
CA ASP A 78 14.05 5.79 -2.16
C ASP A 78 14.64 6.99 -2.90
N ALA A 79 15.49 7.75 -2.22
CA ALA A 79 16.17 8.91 -2.79
C ALA A 79 17.23 8.53 -3.84
N ASN A 80 17.71 7.27 -3.81
CA ASN A 80 18.64 6.76 -4.82
C ASN A 80 17.87 6.18 -6.02
N PRO A 81 18.04 6.73 -7.23
CA PRO A 81 17.29 6.29 -8.40
C PRO A 81 17.57 4.84 -8.83
N ARG A 82 18.75 4.32 -8.54
CA ARG A 82 19.09 2.91 -8.81
C ARG A 82 18.35 2.00 -7.83
N MET A 83 18.37 2.34 -6.54
CA MET A 83 17.72 1.55 -5.51
C MET A 83 16.21 1.56 -5.68
N ALA A 84 15.62 2.72 -5.99
CA ALA A 84 14.18 2.82 -6.31
C ALA A 84 13.80 1.91 -7.47
N ARG A 85 14.58 1.91 -8.57
CA ARG A 85 14.33 1.03 -9.73
C ARG A 85 14.51 -0.44 -9.40
N THR A 86 15.57 -0.80 -8.68
CA THR A 86 15.82 -2.19 -8.27
C THR A 86 14.71 -2.69 -7.35
N SER A 87 14.29 -1.88 -6.38
CA SER A 87 13.21 -2.22 -5.47
C SER A 87 11.89 -2.39 -6.22
N LYS A 88 11.57 -1.47 -7.13
CA LYS A 88 10.38 -1.56 -7.99
C LYS A 88 10.38 -2.83 -8.84
N MET A 89 11.50 -3.14 -9.50
CA MET A 89 11.63 -4.36 -10.31
C MET A 89 11.46 -5.61 -9.44
N ASN A 90 12.10 -5.64 -8.28
CA ASN A 90 11.95 -6.74 -7.33
C ASN A 90 10.48 -6.95 -6.91
N MET A 91 9.76 -5.89 -6.58
CA MET A 91 8.36 -5.99 -6.22
C MET A 91 7.52 -6.55 -7.35
N ILE A 92 7.72 -6.07 -8.59
CA ILE A 92 7.04 -6.58 -9.80
C ILE A 92 7.33 -8.07 -10.01
N MET A 93 8.57 -8.50 -9.87
CA MET A 93 8.96 -9.92 -10.01
C MET A 93 8.30 -10.83 -8.96
N HIS A 94 7.93 -10.29 -7.81
CA HIS A 94 7.20 -11.01 -6.76
C HIS A 94 5.67 -10.91 -6.87
N GLY A 95 5.16 -10.27 -7.92
CA GLY A 95 3.73 -10.20 -8.24
C GLY A 95 3.04 -8.88 -7.84
N ASP A 96 3.81 -7.86 -7.41
CA ASP A 96 3.29 -6.50 -7.30
C ASP A 96 3.16 -5.88 -8.70
N GLY A 97 1.95 -5.80 -9.20
CA GLY A 97 1.67 -5.31 -10.56
C GLY A 97 1.69 -3.79 -10.70
N HIS A 98 1.83 -3.05 -9.61
CA HIS A 98 1.69 -1.59 -9.61
C HIS A 98 3.02 -0.84 -9.50
N GLY A 99 3.98 -1.43 -8.80
CA GLY A 99 5.25 -0.76 -8.54
C GLY A 99 5.08 0.54 -7.76
N GLY A 100 4.42 0.50 -6.60
CA GLY A 100 4.21 1.63 -5.69
C GLY A 100 5.50 2.23 -5.10
N VAL A 101 6.66 1.79 -5.57
CA VAL A 101 7.97 2.34 -5.19
C VAL A 101 8.33 3.50 -6.11
N HIS A 102 8.64 4.64 -5.53
CA HIS A 102 8.97 5.87 -6.24
C HIS A 102 10.40 6.32 -5.94
N HIS A 103 11.10 6.83 -6.97
CA HIS A 103 12.31 7.61 -6.77
C HIS A 103 11.88 8.99 -6.28
N HIS A 104 12.06 9.26 -5.00
CA HIS A 104 11.72 10.55 -4.39
C HIS A 104 12.34 10.69 -3.00
N ASP A 105 12.45 11.93 -2.51
CA ASP A 105 12.82 12.16 -1.12
C ASP A 105 11.71 11.63 -0.20
N GLY A 106 12.07 10.76 0.75
CA GLY A 106 11.13 10.14 1.68
C GLY A 106 10.44 11.12 2.63
N LEU A 107 11.02 12.31 2.80
CA LEU A 107 10.45 13.38 3.62
C LEU A 107 9.40 14.22 2.88
N LEU A 108 9.24 14.05 1.57
CA LEU A 108 8.23 14.75 0.78
C LEU A 108 7.05 13.84 0.43
N ASN A 109 5.89 14.46 0.23
CA ASN A 109 4.75 13.75 -0.35
C ASN A 109 5.03 13.44 -1.82
N VAL A 110 4.56 12.29 -2.28
CA VAL A 110 4.64 11.88 -3.69
C VAL A 110 3.47 10.96 -4.03
N ASN A 111 2.77 11.25 -5.10
CA ASN A 111 1.68 10.44 -5.62
C ASN A 111 0.77 9.89 -4.49
N GLY A 112 0.74 8.58 -4.30
CA GLY A 112 -0.04 7.94 -3.26
C GLY A 112 0.62 7.91 -1.87
N ILE A 113 1.70 8.62 -1.59
CA ILE A 113 2.38 8.66 -0.29
C ILE A 113 2.21 10.04 0.31
N PHE A 114 1.27 10.15 1.25
CA PHE A 114 0.93 11.40 1.94
C PHE A 114 0.34 11.13 3.34
N GLU A 115 0.12 12.16 4.10
CA GLU A 115 -0.29 12.11 5.51
C GLU A 115 -1.63 11.39 5.73
N GLU A 116 -1.78 10.74 6.88
CA GLU A 116 -2.99 10.04 7.36
C GLU A 116 -3.50 8.93 6.43
N ARG A 117 -2.62 8.30 5.66
CA ARG A 117 -3.04 7.31 4.67
C ARG A 117 -2.77 5.86 5.02
N PHE A 118 -1.73 5.57 5.80
CA PHE A 118 -1.25 4.20 5.98
C PHE A 118 -1.70 3.57 7.29
N ASP A 119 -2.03 2.30 7.24
CA ASP A 119 -2.38 1.50 8.42
C ASP A 119 -1.13 0.95 9.11
N VAL A 120 -0.07 0.68 8.32
CA VAL A 120 1.20 0.15 8.80
C VAL A 120 2.36 0.85 8.09
N ILE A 121 3.39 1.22 8.83
CA ILE A 121 4.67 1.71 8.31
C ILE A 121 5.78 0.81 8.83
N LEU A 122 6.64 0.37 7.93
CA LEU A 122 7.88 -0.34 8.22
C LEU A 122 9.03 0.46 7.64
N THR A 123 9.97 0.87 8.49
CA THR A 123 11.08 1.72 8.04
C THR A 123 12.39 1.34 8.71
N ASN A 124 13.48 1.60 8.00
CA ASN A 124 14.82 1.59 8.54
C ASN A 124 15.50 2.90 8.09
N PRO A 125 15.28 4.00 8.82
CA PRO A 125 15.78 5.31 8.41
C PRO A 125 17.31 5.34 8.45
N PRO A 126 17.96 6.20 7.65
CA PRO A 126 19.40 6.39 7.72
C PRO A 126 19.81 6.94 9.09
N PHE A 127 20.78 6.28 9.74
CA PHE A 127 21.27 6.70 11.06
C PHE A 127 22.44 7.67 10.94
N GLY A 128 22.43 8.69 11.83
CA GLY A 128 23.53 9.65 11.95
C GLY A 128 23.67 10.65 10.81
N ALA A 129 22.81 10.57 9.80
CA ALA A 129 22.77 11.55 8.73
C ALA A 129 22.03 12.82 9.19
N ARG A 130 22.35 13.94 8.55
CA ARG A 130 21.70 15.22 8.82
C ARG A 130 21.23 15.85 7.52
N ILE A 131 20.06 16.43 7.55
CA ILE A 131 19.56 17.33 6.52
C ILE A 131 20.18 18.70 6.75
N ASP A 132 20.83 19.23 5.75
CA ASP A 132 21.38 20.58 5.79
C ASP A 132 20.24 21.63 5.83
N LYS A 133 20.39 22.66 6.64
CA LYS A 133 19.41 23.76 6.72
C LYS A 133 19.24 24.49 5.38
N SER A 134 20.24 24.44 4.52
CA SER A 134 20.18 25.02 3.16
C SER A 134 19.45 24.15 2.15
N GLN A 135 19.18 22.88 2.47
CA GLN A 135 18.43 21.99 1.59
C GLN A 135 17.01 22.50 1.40
N LYS A 136 16.66 22.79 0.16
CA LYS A 136 15.39 23.37 -0.22
C LYS A 136 14.57 22.37 -1.02
N ILE A 137 13.26 22.53 -0.94
CA ILE A 137 12.32 21.90 -1.87
C ILE A 137 12.51 22.57 -3.23
N THR A 138 12.69 21.80 -4.26
CA THR A 138 13.07 22.29 -5.61
C THR A 138 11.92 22.19 -6.59
N GLU A 139 12.05 22.84 -7.75
CA GLU A 139 11.10 22.68 -8.85
C GLU A 139 11.02 21.24 -9.38
N ALA A 140 12.05 20.42 -9.16
CA ALA A 140 12.06 18.99 -9.51
C ALA A 140 11.12 18.17 -8.61
N ASP A 141 10.79 18.66 -7.43
CA ASP A 141 9.86 18.01 -6.48
C ASP A 141 8.40 18.37 -6.76
N LYS A 142 8.15 19.32 -7.68
CA LYS A 142 6.84 19.80 -8.02
C LYS A 142 6.03 18.74 -8.77
N PHE A 143 4.76 18.65 -8.43
CA PHE A 143 3.82 17.82 -9.17
C PHE A 143 3.47 18.51 -10.51
N THR A 144 3.84 17.90 -11.62
CA THR A 144 3.66 18.48 -12.98
C THR A 144 2.91 17.56 -13.93
N ASP A 145 2.78 16.28 -13.63
CA ASP A 145 2.06 15.33 -14.48
C ASP A 145 0.55 15.44 -14.24
N GLU A 146 -0.12 16.16 -15.12
CA GLU A 146 -1.56 16.45 -15.02
C GLU A 146 -2.42 15.17 -15.06
N ALA A 147 -2.02 14.15 -15.82
CA ALA A 147 -2.75 12.90 -15.91
C ALA A 147 -2.69 12.11 -14.59
N LEU A 148 -1.50 12.07 -13.97
CA LEU A 148 -1.33 11.46 -12.64
C LEU A 148 -2.04 12.26 -11.56
N ILE A 149 -1.99 13.58 -11.61
CA ILE A 149 -2.70 14.47 -10.68
C ILE A 149 -4.21 14.19 -10.75
N ALA A 150 -4.79 14.17 -11.95
CA ALA A 150 -6.22 13.89 -12.13
C ALA A 150 -6.61 12.52 -11.57
N LYS A 151 -5.84 11.47 -11.89
CA LYS A 151 -6.04 10.12 -11.38
C LYS A 151 -6.00 10.03 -9.86
N TYR A 152 -5.03 10.70 -9.22
CA TYR A 152 -4.91 10.66 -7.76
C TYR A 152 -5.93 11.54 -7.06
N LYS A 153 -6.35 12.65 -7.68
CA LYS A 153 -7.47 13.46 -7.19
C LYS A 153 -8.78 12.67 -7.21
N GLU A 154 -9.07 11.97 -8.30
CA GLU A 154 -10.24 11.08 -8.39
C GLU A 154 -10.21 10.01 -7.29
N LYS A 155 -9.05 9.39 -7.08
CA LYS A 155 -8.89 8.28 -6.12
C LYS A 155 -8.92 8.72 -4.66
N TYR A 156 -8.36 9.87 -4.31
CA TYR A 156 -8.09 10.27 -2.92
C TYR A 156 -8.72 11.62 -2.52
N GLY A 157 -9.33 12.35 -3.46
CA GLY A 157 -10.04 13.59 -3.20
C GLY A 157 -9.20 14.67 -2.53
N GLU A 158 -9.80 15.33 -1.54
CA GLU A 158 -9.20 16.46 -0.81
C GLU A 158 -7.89 16.13 -0.10
N ALA A 159 -7.71 14.88 0.36
CA ALA A 159 -6.49 14.46 1.02
C ALA A 159 -5.27 14.54 0.10
N TYR A 160 -5.45 14.15 -1.16
CA TYR A 160 -4.40 14.29 -2.16
C TYR A 160 -4.16 15.76 -2.57
N GLU A 161 -5.22 16.56 -2.67
CA GLU A 161 -5.07 18.00 -2.97
C GLU A 161 -4.26 18.73 -1.89
N LYS A 162 -4.51 18.40 -0.61
CA LYS A 162 -3.73 18.92 0.51
C LYS A 162 -2.26 18.51 0.41
N ALA A 163 -2.02 17.23 0.08
CA ALA A 163 -0.66 16.71 -0.09
C ALA A 163 0.10 17.40 -1.23
N LEU A 164 -0.59 17.66 -2.33
CA LEU A 164 -0.05 18.36 -3.49
C LEU A 164 0.31 19.81 -3.17
N LYS A 165 -0.57 20.53 -2.48
CA LYS A 165 -0.32 21.91 -2.01
C LYS A 165 0.87 21.96 -1.05
N GLN A 166 1.01 21.01 -0.14
CA GLN A 166 2.11 20.97 0.83
C GLN A 166 3.49 20.99 0.14
N VAL A 167 3.63 20.34 -1.00
CA VAL A 167 4.88 20.38 -1.77
C VAL A 167 4.95 21.65 -2.63
N ASN A 168 3.94 21.91 -3.47
CA ASN A 168 3.98 22.98 -4.46
C ASN A 168 4.08 24.39 -3.85
N ASP A 169 3.40 24.65 -2.73
CA ASP A 169 3.39 25.95 -2.05
C ASP A 169 4.66 26.21 -1.20
N ASN A 170 5.49 25.16 -1.05
CA ASN A 170 6.72 25.24 -0.26
C ASN A 170 8.01 25.15 -1.10
N ILE A 171 7.89 25.20 -2.44
CA ILE A 171 9.06 25.27 -3.32
C ILE A 171 9.92 26.49 -2.98
N GLY A 172 11.23 26.27 -2.92
CA GLY A 172 12.23 27.27 -2.51
C GLY A 172 12.41 27.41 -1.00
N LYS A 173 11.52 26.87 -0.18
CA LYS A 173 11.66 26.86 1.28
C LYS A 173 12.55 25.69 1.73
N SER A 174 13.09 25.79 2.95
CA SER A 174 13.87 24.69 3.55
C SER A 174 12.99 23.45 3.75
N LEU A 175 13.53 22.28 3.43
CA LEU A 175 12.87 20.99 3.68
C LEU A 175 12.50 20.81 5.15
N LEU A 176 13.38 21.28 6.05
CA LEU A 176 13.17 21.23 7.49
C LEU A 176 11.94 22.03 7.95
N SER A 177 11.53 23.06 7.21
CA SER A 177 10.37 23.89 7.56
C SER A 177 9.02 23.16 7.43
N LEU A 178 8.99 21.99 6.81
CA LEU A 178 7.79 21.14 6.74
C LEU A 178 7.52 20.37 8.04
N TYR A 179 8.51 20.30 8.93
CA TYR A 179 8.48 19.47 10.13
C TYR A 179 8.58 20.31 11.40
N ASP A 180 7.80 19.95 12.41
CA ASP A 180 7.81 20.65 13.71
C ASP A 180 9.17 20.48 14.40
N VAL A 181 9.73 19.27 14.34
CA VAL A 181 11.07 18.97 14.86
C VAL A 181 12.20 19.59 14.03
N GLY A 182 11.94 20.01 12.79
CA GLY A 182 12.95 20.54 11.89
C GLY A 182 13.63 21.84 12.37
N SER A 183 12.96 22.62 13.22
CA SER A 183 13.54 23.79 13.88
C SER A 183 14.57 23.43 14.94
N MET A 184 14.41 22.26 15.58
CA MET A 184 15.24 21.80 16.71
C MET A 184 16.32 20.81 16.25
N SER A 185 16.03 19.96 15.28
CA SER A 185 16.93 18.91 14.83
C SER A 185 16.87 18.72 13.33
N GLY A 186 18.04 18.60 12.70
CA GLY A 186 18.20 18.15 11.31
C GLY A 186 18.57 16.67 11.20
N LEU A 187 18.54 15.90 12.30
CA LEU A 187 18.83 14.46 12.28
C LEU A 187 17.76 13.72 11.50
N THR A 188 18.17 12.89 10.55
CA THR A 188 17.26 12.17 9.66
C THR A 188 16.35 11.23 10.43
N GLU A 189 16.84 10.51 11.43
CA GLU A 189 16.04 9.60 12.24
C GLU A 189 14.90 10.32 12.98
N VAL A 190 15.13 11.56 13.47
CA VAL A 190 14.11 12.37 14.16
C VAL A 190 13.05 12.85 13.17
N LEU A 191 13.48 13.32 12.00
CA LEU A 191 12.57 13.76 10.93
C LEU A 191 11.73 12.61 10.39
N PHE A 192 12.34 11.44 10.18
CA PHE A 192 11.60 10.25 9.74
C PHE A 192 10.62 9.73 10.78
N MET A 193 10.93 9.88 12.08
CA MET A 193 9.96 9.54 13.13
C MET A 193 8.70 10.42 13.00
N GLU A 194 8.85 11.73 12.88
CA GLU A 194 7.73 12.64 12.67
C GLU A 194 7.02 12.33 11.33
N ARG A 195 7.78 12.10 10.26
CA ARG A 195 7.23 11.74 8.95
C ARG A 195 6.36 10.49 9.03
N CYS A 196 6.83 9.44 9.66
CA CYS A 196 6.08 8.19 9.81
C CYS A 196 4.80 8.40 10.62
N LEU A 197 4.86 9.15 11.72
CA LEU A 197 3.69 9.48 12.53
C LEU A 197 2.62 10.23 11.70
N ARG A 198 3.04 11.20 10.88
CA ARG A 198 2.12 11.95 10.01
C ARG A 198 1.51 11.10 8.90
N LEU A 199 2.25 10.11 8.37
CA LEU A 199 1.77 9.20 7.34
C LEU A 199 0.74 8.19 7.86
N LEU A 200 0.74 7.89 9.15
CA LEU A 200 -0.15 6.92 9.77
C LEU A 200 -1.58 7.47 9.94
N LYS A 201 -2.54 6.62 9.66
CA LYS A 201 -3.92 6.81 10.12
C LYS A 201 -4.01 6.69 11.64
N LYS A 202 -5.08 7.23 12.23
CA LYS A 202 -5.40 6.99 13.65
C LYS A 202 -5.53 5.49 13.91
N GLY A 203 -4.80 4.99 14.91
CA GLY A 203 -4.75 3.56 15.24
C GLY A 203 -3.78 2.75 14.37
N GLY A 204 -3.06 3.38 13.44
CA GLY A 204 -2.01 2.74 12.65
C GLY A 204 -0.81 2.31 13.50
N ARG A 205 0.06 1.48 12.95
CA ARG A 205 1.21 0.87 13.62
C ARG A 205 2.49 1.17 12.86
N MET A 206 3.58 1.37 13.60
CA MET A 206 4.91 1.60 13.04
C MET A 206 5.92 0.63 13.68
N GLY A 207 6.83 0.11 12.87
CA GLY A 207 7.97 -0.71 13.27
C GLY A 207 9.24 -0.32 12.50
#